data_9be6a3a2d6da8e6963bac28d453695b8
#
_entry.id   9be6a3a2d6da8e6963bac28d453695b8
#
_cell.length_a   1.000
_cell.length_b   1.000
_cell.length_c   1.000
_cell.angle_alpha   90.00
_cell.angle_beta   90.00
_cell.angle_gamma   90.00
#
_symmetry.space_group_name_H-M   'P 1'
#
loop_
_entity.id
_entity.type
_entity.pdbx_description
1 polymer ?
#
loop_
_entity_poly.entity_id
_entity_poly.type
_entity_poly.pdbx_seq_one_letter_code
_entity_poly.pdbx_strand_id
1 'polypeptide(L)'
;MRNTMLKFRRSTALLAALLMALLSTQAFAAPTIATLYKNLQCTCCEAYAKFLEEQGFKVEVKPVPDLHSIDQKAGVPKALAGCHTSFIDGYVVIGHVPVDAIHKLLAERPKIVGISIPGMPADLPGMPGPRSHPVAIHEIAADGSPSKIFMTMP
;
A
#
# COMPACT_ATOMS: atom_id res chain seq x y z
N MET A 1 43.00 -46.04 13.05
CA MET A 1 41.80 -46.04 12.21
C MET A 1 40.52 -45.54 12.90
N ARG A 2 40.30 -45.72 14.20
CA ARG A 2 39.06 -45.26 14.94
C ARG A 2 38.87 -43.74 15.00
N ASN A 3 39.96 -42.96 15.08
CA ASN A 3 39.86 -41.47 15.23
C ASN A 3 39.49 -40.74 13.93
N THR A 4 39.79 -41.31 12.76
CA THR A 4 39.51 -40.69 11.46
C THR A 4 38.01 -40.76 11.11
N MET A 5 37.37 -41.88 11.46
CA MET A 5 35.90 -42.05 11.20
C MET A 5 35.06 -41.18 12.12
N LEU A 6 35.53 -40.90 13.33
CA LEU A 6 34.80 -40.03 14.30
C LEU A 6 34.81 -38.57 13.85
N LYS A 7 35.92 -38.08 13.28
CA LYS A 7 36.02 -36.73 12.69
C LYS A 7 35.13 -36.55 11.47
N PHE A 8 35.05 -37.55 10.61
CA PHE A 8 34.22 -37.50 9.41
C PHE A 8 32.72 -37.43 9.76
N ARG A 9 32.25 -38.23 10.73
CA ARG A 9 30.86 -38.21 11.21
C ARG A 9 30.45 -36.89 11.87
N ARG A 10 31.38 -36.20 12.54
CA ARG A 10 31.13 -34.87 13.15
C ARG A 10 31.03 -33.80 12.09
N SER A 11 31.85 -33.82 11.04
CA SER A 11 31.80 -32.85 9.93
C SER A 11 30.51 -32.95 9.11
N THR A 12 30.05 -34.19 8.82
CA THR A 12 28.79 -34.38 8.06
C THR A 12 27.57 -33.97 8.87
N ALA A 13 27.56 -34.17 10.19
CA ALA A 13 26.48 -33.74 11.06
C ALA A 13 26.39 -32.19 11.16
N LEU A 14 27.53 -31.52 11.19
CA LEU A 14 27.58 -30.04 11.20
C LEU A 14 27.12 -29.43 9.87
N LEU A 15 27.50 -30.03 8.74
CA LEU A 15 27.03 -29.60 7.43
C LEU A 15 25.51 -29.82 7.25
N ALA A 16 24.97 -30.94 7.70
CA ALA A 16 23.54 -31.21 7.65
C ALA A 16 22.72 -30.23 8.54
N ALA A 17 23.23 -29.90 9.72
CA ALA A 17 22.60 -28.92 10.62
C ALA A 17 22.62 -27.51 10.02
N LEU A 18 23.70 -27.12 9.35
CA LEU A 18 23.81 -25.82 8.68
C LEU A 18 22.86 -25.73 7.47
N LEU A 19 22.70 -26.82 6.71
CA LEU A 19 21.76 -26.88 5.59
C LEU A 19 20.30 -26.79 6.05
N MET A 20 19.94 -27.42 7.18
CA MET A 20 18.60 -27.33 7.77
C MET A 20 18.31 -25.93 8.32
N ALA A 21 19.29 -25.19 8.83
CA ALA A 21 19.12 -23.82 9.28
C ALA A 21 18.84 -22.82 8.14
N LEU A 22 19.30 -23.13 6.92
CA LEU A 22 19.05 -22.31 5.72
C LEU A 22 17.66 -22.52 5.09
N LEU A 23 16.95 -23.59 5.48
CA LEU A 23 15.61 -23.91 4.97
C LEU A 23 14.46 -23.32 5.80
N SER A 24 14.77 -22.64 6.89
CA SER A 24 13.77 -22.08 7.79
C SER A 24 13.63 -20.58 7.61
N THR A 25 12.43 -20.19 7.36
CA THR A 25 11.79 -18.87 7.42
C THR A 25 11.46 -18.23 6.09
N GLN A 26 10.59 -18.85 5.34
CA GLN A 26 9.63 -18.03 4.58
C GLN A 26 8.50 -17.66 5.55
N ALA A 27 8.70 -16.61 6.32
CA ALA A 27 7.61 -15.98 7.04
C ALA A 27 6.68 -15.39 5.97
N PHE A 28 5.54 -16.04 5.72
CA PHE A 28 4.45 -15.42 4.97
C PHE A 28 4.00 -14.22 5.80
N ALA A 29 4.40 -13.01 5.41
CA ALA A 29 3.85 -11.80 5.98
C ALA A 29 2.33 -11.82 5.76
N ALA A 30 1.55 -11.56 6.81
CA ALA A 30 0.11 -11.43 6.67
C ALA A 30 -0.20 -10.31 5.67
N PRO A 31 -1.22 -10.46 4.82
CA PRO A 31 -1.56 -9.44 3.84
C PRO A 31 -1.90 -8.13 4.53
N THR A 32 -1.39 -7.03 4.01
CA THR A 32 -1.70 -5.69 4.52
C THR A 32 -3.18 -5.39 4.28
N ILE A 33 -3.89 -4.96 5.32
CA ILE A 33 -5.31 -4.63 5.23
C ILE A 33 -5.46 -3.21 4.69
N ALA A 34 -6.34 -3.05 3.70
CA ALA A 34 -6.79 -1.77 3.17
C ALA A 34 -8.29 -1.61 3.45
N THR A 35 -8.67 -0.70 4.35
CA THR A 35 -10.09 -0.37 4.58
C THR A 35 -10.48 0.78 3.67
N LEU A 36 -11.31 0.53 2.67
CA LEU A 36 -11.71 1.48 1.64
C LEU A 36 -13.13 1.99 1.89
N TYR A 37 -13.25 3.25 2.27
CA TYR A 37 -14.52 3.96 2.36
C TYR A 37 -14.85 4.61 1.02
N LYS A 38 -16.05 4.42 0.51
CA LYS A 38 -16.49 4.97 -0.78
C LYS A 38 -17.89 5.54 -0.73
N ASN A 39 -18.21 6.46 -1.62
CA ASN A 39 -19.59 6.85 -1.88
C ASN A 39 -20.43 5.65 -2.32
N LEU A 40 -21.73 5.63 -1.97
CA LEU A 40 -22.62 4.47 -2.16
C LEU A 40 -22.61 3.93 -3.60
N GLN A 41 -22.57 4.79 -4.61
CA GLN A 41 -22.70 4.43 -6.03
C GLN A 41 -21.40 4.61 -6.83
N CYS A 42 -20.23 4.57 -6.18
CA CYS A 42 -18.95 4.74 -6.85
C CYS A 42 -18.46 3.42 -7.47
N THR A 43 -18.67 3.23 -8.77
CA THR A 43 -18.24 2.01 -9.49
C THR A 43 -16.73 1.97 -9.75
N CYS A 44 -16.09 3.11 -10.03
CA CYS A 44 -14.64 3.15 -10.20
C CYS A 44 -13.90 2.83 -8.89
N CYS A 45 -14.51 3.11 -7.73
CA CYS A 45 -13.95 2.74 -6.44
C CYS A 45 -13.94 1.22 -6.22
N GLU A 46 -14.92 0.49 -6.78
CA GLU A 46 -14.93 -0.97 -6.77
C GLU A 46 -13.85 -1.55 -7.66
N ALA A 47 -13.63 -0.95 -8.84
CA ALA A 47 -12.52 -1.33 -9.71
C ALA A 47 -11.15 -1.09 -9.04
N TYR A 48 -11.03 -0.01 -8.27
CA TYR A 48 -9.81 0.27 -7.50
C TYR A 48 -9.63 -0.72 -6.34
N ALA A 49 -10.70 -1.09 -5.64
CA ALA A 49 -10.62 -2.11 -4.59
C ALA A 49 -10.13 -3.44 -5.16
N LYS A 50 -10.67 -3.88 -6.30
CA LYS A 50 -10.20 -5.07 -7.01
C LYS A 50 -8.73 -4.97 -7.43
N PHE A 51 -8.30 -3.81 -7.94
CA PHE A 51 -6.88 -3.57 -8.23
C PHE A 51 -6.00 -3.79 -7.00
N LEU A 52 -6.37 -3.25 -5.84
CA LEU A 52 -5.60 -3.44 -4.60
C LEU A 52 -5.55 -4.92 -4.18
N GLU A 53 -6.64 -5.67 -4.34
CA GLU A 53 -6.66 -7.12 -4.08
C GLU A 53 -5.69 -7.87 -5.01
N GLU A 54 -5.66 -7.53 -6.29
CA GLU A 54 -4.73 -8.09 -7.27
C GLU A 54 -3.26 -7.76 -6.94
N GLN A 55 -3.02 -6.67 -6.19
CA GLN A 55 -1.70 -6.29 -5.68
C GLN A 55 -1.36 -6.91 -4.30
N GLY A 56 -2.20 -7.81 -3.79
CA GLY A 56 -1.95 -8.58 -2.57
C GLY A 56 -2.42 -7.93 -1.27
N PHE A 57 -3.20 -6.84 -1.34
CA PHE A 57 -3.86 -6.28 -0.16
C PHE A 57 -5.13 -7.08 0.18
N LYS A 58 -5.44 -7.16 1.48
CA LYS A 58 -6.77 -7.59 1.91
C LYS A 58 -7.67 -6.35 1.98
N VAL A 59 -8.65 -6.24 1.07
CA VAL A 59 -9.48 -5.04 0.98
C VAL A 59 -10.82 -5.23 1.71
N GLU A 60 -11.18 -4.26 2.55
CA GLU A 60 -12.48 -4.16 3.20
C GLU A 60 -13.21 -2.93 2.65
N VAL A 61 -14.18 -3.14 1.74
CA VAL A 61 -14.96 -2.04 1.15
C VAL A 61 -16.11 -1.65 2.07
N LYS A 62 -16.20 -0.35 2.38
CA LYS A 62 -17.23 0.24 3.25
C LYS A 62 -17.97 1.38 2.53
N PRO A 63 -19.11 1.12 1.88
CA PRO A 63 -19.94 2.17 1.33
C PRO A 63 -20.50 3.06 2.44
N VAL A 64 -20.41 4.39 2.29
CA VAL A 64 -20.86 5.37 3.27
C VAL A 64 -21.67 6.47 2.62
N PRO A 65 -22.69 7.03 3.28
CA PRO A 65 -23.48 8.14 2.76
C PRO A 65 -22.73 9.47 2.84
N ASP A 66 -21.76 9.60 3.73
CA ASP A 66 -21.00 10.84 3.97
C ASP A 66 -19.49 10.52 4.06
N LEU A 67 -18.84 10.49 2.90
CA LEU A 67 -17.39 10.32 2.81
C LEU A 67 -16.63 11.55 3.33
N HIS A 68 -17.23 12.75 3.20
CA HIS A 68 -16.60 14.00 3.65
C HIS A 68 -16.31 14.00 5.16
N SER A 69 -17.21 13.47 5.97
CA SER A 69 -16.97 13.30 7.42
C SER A 69 -15.81 12.37 7.72
N ILE A 70 -15.58 11.34 6.90
CA ILE A 70 -14.42 10.43 7.03
C ILE A 70 -13.13 11.19 6.74
N ASP A 71 -13.08 11.91 5.62
CA ASP A 71 -11.94 12.72 5.20
C ASP A 71 -11.59 13.78 6.24
N GLN A 72 -12.59 14.50 6.73
CA GLN A 72 -12.41 15.54 7.74
C GLN A 72 -11.80 14.99 9.05
N LYS A 73 -12.33 13.85 9.53
CA LYS A 73 -11.80 13.18 10.73
C LYS A 73 -10.38 12.66 10.52
N ALA A 74 -10.03 12.28 9.30
CA ALA A 74 -8.70 11.85 8.91
C ALA A 74 -7.72 13.01 8.66
N GLY A 75 -8.14 14.27 8.78
CA GLY A 75 -7.29 15.44 8.55
C GLY A 75 -7.01 15.71 7.07
N VAL A 76 -7.87 15.24 6.17
CA VAL A 76 -7.72 15.42 4.71
C VAL A 76 -8.25 16.82 4.32
N PRO A 77 -7.42 17.71 3.73
CA PRO A 77 -7.88 18.98 3.19
C PRO A 77 -8.87 18.75 2.04
N LYS A 78 -9.92 19.59 1.95
CA LYS A 78 -10.94 19.50 0.91
C LYS A 78 -10.36 19.44 -0.53
N ALA A 79 -9.26 20.16 -0.77
CA ALA A 79 -8.60 20.20 -2.07
C ALA A 79 -7.93 18.84 -2.46
N LEU A 80 -7.70 17.97 -1.48
CA LEU A 80 -7.10 16.65 -1.67
C LEU A 80 -8.12 15.51 -1.53
N ALA A 81 -9.40 15.81 -1.30
CA ALA A 81 -10.47 14.82 -1.20
C ALA A 81 -10.72 14.14 -2.57
N GLY A 82 -11.21 12.91 -2.51
CA GLY A 82 -11.51 12.08 -3.69
C GLY A 82 -12.87 11.40 -3.61
N CYS A 83 -13.11 10.43 -4.47
CA CYS A 83 -14.34 9.64 -4.49
C CYS A 83 -14.31 8.44 -3.51
N HIS A 84 -13.16 8.13 -2.96
CA HIS A 84 -12.96 7.14 -1.91
C HIS A 84 -11.72 7.48 -1.07
N THR A 85 -11.68 6.92 0.12
CA THR A 85 -10.60 7.08 1.11
C THR A 85 -10.23 5.72 1.65
N SER A 86 -8.99 5.32 1.45
CA SER A 86 -8.45 4.06 1.96
C SER A 86 -7.55 4.31 3.17
N PHE A 87 -7.68 3.47 4.19
CA PHE A 87 -6.75 3.42 5.32
C PHE A 87 -5.87 2.18 5.16
N ILE A 88 -4.58 2.38 5.04
CA ILE A 88 -3.59 1.32 4.79
C ILE A 88 -2.44 1.49 5.77
N ASP A 89 -2.28 0.55 6.70
CA ASP A 89 -1.17 0.53 7.68
C ASP A 89 -0.91 1.88 8.37
N GLY A 90 -2.00 2.56 8.78
CA GLY A 90 -1.98 3.85 9.48
C GLY A 90 -1.93 5.08 8.58
N TYR A 91 -1.79 4.93 7.28
CA TYR A 91 -1.84 6.02 6.32
C TYR A 91 -3.19 6.16 5.65
N VAL A 92 -3.49 7.38 5.21
CA VAL A 92 -4.64 7.72 4.36
C VAL A 92 -4.19 7.74 2.90
N VAL A 93 -4.92 7.03 2.04
CA VAL A 93 -4.68 6.98 0.59
C VAL A 93 -5.96 7.39 -0.12
N ILE A 94 -5.93 8.53 -0.81
CA ILE A 94 -7.08 9.13 -1.47
C ILE A 94 -6.99 8.97 -2.98
N GLY A 95 -8.07 8.50 -3.57
CA GLY A 95 -8.17 8.36 -5.03
C GLY A 95 -7.40 7.16 -5.57
N HIS A 96 -7.22 7.11 -6.88
CA HIS A 96 -6.70 5.95 -7.61
C HIS A 96 -5.16 5.89 -7.61
N VAL A 97 -4.56 5.88 -6.42
CA VAL A 97 -3.11 5.88 -6.22
C VAL A 97 -2.51 4.54 -6.69
N PRO A 98 -1.49 4.54 -7.55
CA PRO A 98 -0.82 3.32 -7.99
C PRO A 98 -0.08 2.61 -6.85
N VAL A 99 0.06 1.29 -6.98
CA VAL A 99 0.68 0.46 -5.95
C VAL A 99 2.11 0.85 -5.63
N ASP A 100 2.89 1.30 -6.62
CA ASP A 100 4.28 1.73 -6.40
C ASP A 100 4.38 2.91 -5.43
N ALA A 101 3.45 3.87 -5.52
CA ALA A 101 3.39 4.97 -4.57
C ALA A 101 2.97 4.51 -3.17
N ILE A 102 2.06 3.54 -3.08
CA ILE A 102 1.66 2.93 -1.79
C ILE A 102 2.86 2.18 -1.19
N HIS A 103 3.56 1.35 -1.97
CA HIS A 103 4.75 0.65 -1.50
C HIS A 103 5.85 1.61 -1.03
N LYS A 104 6.10 2.69 -1.79
CA LYS A 104 7.02 3.75 -1.39
C LYS A 104 6.61 4.36 -0.04
N LEU A 105 5.33 4.72 0.12
CA LEU A 105 4.79 5.27 1.36
C LEU A 105 5.01 4.33 2.56
N LEU A 106 4.69 3.05 2.39
CA LEU A 106 4.84 2.04 3.44
C LEU A 106 6.29 1.71 3.76
N ALA A 107 7.19 1.81 2.79
CA ALA A 107 8.62 1.55 2.99
C ALA A 107 9.35 2.74 3.65
N GLU A 108 9.06 3.97 3.22
CA GLU A 108 9.72 5.17 3.72
C GLU A 108 9.17 5.69 5.05
N ARG A 109 7.91 5.35 5.37
CA ARG A 109 7.24 5.74 6.63
C ARG A 109 7.36 7.22 6.97
N PRO A 110 7.10 8.15 6.03
CA PRO A 110 7.21 9.58 6.28
C PRO A 110 6.21 10.05 7.35
N LYS A 111 6.52 11.16 8.03
CA LYS A 111 5.65 11.76 9.05
C LYS A 111 4.55 12.63 8.41
N ILE A 112 3.67 12.01 7.64
CA ILE A 112 2.51 12.62 6.98
C ILE A 112 1.24 11.84 7.33
N VAL A 113 0.08 12.43 7.09
CA VAL A 113 -1.22 11.73 7.22
C VAL A 113 -1.37 10.67 6.13
N GLY A 114 -0.92 10.98 4.90
CA GLY A 114 -1.05 10.08 3.77
C GLY A 114 -0.75 10.74 2.43
N ILE A 115 -1.27 10.15 1.36
CA ILE A 115 -1.07 10.63 -0.01
C ILE A 115 -2.40 10.68 -0.77
N SER A 116 -2.48 11.56 -1.77
CA SER A 116 -3.68 11.78 -2.56
C SER A 116 -3.39 12.02 -4.03
N ILE A 117 -4.24 11.49 -4.91
CA ILE A 117 -4.44 11.97 -6.27
C ILE A 117 -5.82 12.62 -6.33
N PRO A 118 -5.91 13.97 -6.23
CA PRO A 118 -7.19 14.65 -6.31
C PRO A 118 -7.76 14.58 -7.74
N GLY A 119 -9.06 14.65 -7.84
CA GLY A 119 -9.76 14.50 -9.10
C GLY A 119 -9.85 13.04 -9.57
N MET A 120 -10.05 12.83 -10.84
CA MET A 120 -10.14 11.51 -11.47
C MET A 120 -9.37 11.49 -12.81
N PRO A 121 -8.03 11.62 -12.78
CA PRO A 121 -7.25 11.52 -14.01
C PRO A 121 -7.44 10.16 -14.67
N ALA A 122 -7.44 10.13 -16.00
CA ALA A 122 -7.45 8.87 -16.75
C ALA A 122 -6.12 8.12 -16.66
N ASP A 123 -6.12 6.85 -17.06
CA ASP A 123 -4.96 5.94 -17.03
C ASP A 123 -4.38 5.74 -15.62
N LEU A 124 -5.27 5.64 -14.64
CA LEU A 124 -4.97 5.23 -13.27
C LEU A 124 -5.64 3.89 -12.96
N PRO A 125 -5.23 3.16 -11.92
CA PRO A 125 -5.85 1.91 -11.52
C PRO A 125 -7.38 2.03 -11.38
N GLY A 126 -8.14 1.27 -12.18
CA GLY A 126 -9.61 1.37 -12.22
C GLY A 126 -10.19 2.58 -12.95
N MET A 127 -9.34 3.40 -13.59
CA MET A 127 -9.75 4.57 -14.40
C MET A 127 -9.26 4.41 -15.84
N PRO A 128 -10.12 3.92 -16.77
CA PRO A 128 -9.73 3.73 -18.16
C PRO A 128 -9.54 5.06 -18.90
N GLY A 129 -8.81 5.01 -20.00
CA GLY A 129 -8.59 6.14 -20.91
C GLY A 129 -7.12 6.54 -21.02
N PRO A 130 -6.74 7.31 -22.04
CA PRO A 130 -5.38 7.75 -22.24
C PRO A 130 -4.99 8.83 -21.24
N ARG A 131 -3.78 8.77 -20.73
CA ARG A 131 -3.18 9.84 -19.92
C ARG A 131 -2.80 11.00 -20.83
N SER A 132 -3.19 12.21 -20.46
CA SER A 132 -2.94 13.41 -21.25
C SER A 132 -1.79 14.28 -20.70
N HIS A 133 -1.36 14.04 -19.45
CA HIS A 133 -0.32 14.82 -18.77
C HIS A 133 0.23 14.01 -17.57
N PRO A 134 1.42 14.37 -17.06
CA PRO A 134 1.92 13.77 -15.82
C PRO A 134 0.95 13.97 -14.65
N VAL A 135 0.82 12.95 -13.79
CA VAL A 135 -0.05 12.99 -12.61
C VAL A 135 0.78 13.14 -11.36
N ALA A 136 0.50 14.19 -10.59
CA ALA A 136 1.12 14.42 -9.30
C ALA A 136 0.37 13.67 -8.19
N ILE A 137 1.10 12.95 -7.36
CA ILE A 137 0.64 12.37 -6.11
C ILE A 137 1.06 13.31 -5.00
N HIS A 138 0.11 13.80 -4.24
CA HIS A 138 0.29 14.83 -3.22
C HIS A 138 0.43 14.22 -1.83
N GLU A 139 1.27 14.81 -0.99
CA GLU A 139 1.30 14.52 0.45
C GLU A 139 0.10 15.16 1.14
N ILE A 140 -0.46 14.47 2.13
CA ILE A 140 -1.39 15.04 3.10
C ILE A 140 -0.58 15.32 4.36
N ALA A 141 -0.25 16.60 4.59
CA ALA A 141 0.63 17.00 5.68
C ALA A 141 -0.06 16.84 7.05
N ALA A 142 0.68 16.37 8.05
CA ALA A 142 0.15 16.18 9.41
C ALA A 142 -0.03 17.47 10.20
N ASP A 143 0.68 18.53 9.81
CA ASP A 143 0.70 19.84 10.47
C ASP A 143 -0.19 20.88 9.78
N GLY A 144 -0.96 20.47 8.74
CA GLY A 144 -1.79 21.37 7.95
C GLY A 144 -1.01 22.28 7.00
N SER A 145 0.29 22.08 6.83
CA SER A 145 1.11 22.82 5.87
C SER A 145 0.63 22.59 4.42
N PRO A 146 1.00 23.46 3.47
CA PRO A 146 0.69 23.25 2.06
C PRO A 146 1.19 21.90 1.55
N SER A 147 0.35 21.24 0.74
CA SER A 147 0.67 19.94 0.16
C SER A 147 1.94 20.01 -0.70
N LYS A 148 2.81 19.01 -0.54
CA LYS A 148 3.97 18.78 -1.39
C LYS A 148 3.70 17.64 -2.37
N ILE A 149 4.51 17.55 -3.41
CA ILE A 149 4.47 16.40 -4.32
C ILE A 149 5.26 15.26 -3.69
N PHE A 150 4.59 14.13 -3.44
CA PHE A 150 5.19 12.89 -2.96
C PHE A 150 5.86 12.12 -4.10
N MET A 151 5.19 12.07 -5.27
CA MET A 151 5.65 11.37 -6.46
C MET A 151 4.97 11.96 -7.69
N THR A 152 5.63 11.93 -8.83
CA THR A 152 5.04 12.26 -10.14
C THR A 152 5.09 11.02 -11.02
N MET A 153 3.96 10.70 -11.65
CA MET A 153 3.86 9.68 -12.68
C MET A 153 3.98 10.34 -14.05
N PRO A 154 4.85 9.85 -14.95
CA PRO A 154 5.02 10.38 -16.30
C PRO A 154 3.79 10.23 -17.17
#